data_ec1ded7ca8c536eab87ef53a0b4a8de0
#
_entry.id   ec1ded7ca8c536eab87ef53a0b4a8de0
#
_cell.length_a   1.000
_cell.length_b   1.000
_cell.length_c   1.000
_cell.angle_alpha   90.00
_cell.angle_beta   90.00
_cell.angle_gamma   90.00
#
_symmetry.space_group_name_H-M   'P 1'
#
loop_
_entity.id
_entity.type
_entity.pdbx_description
1 polymer ?
#
loop_
_entity_poly.entity_id
_entity_poly.type
_entity_poly.pdbx_seq_one_letter_code
_entity_poly.pdbx_strand_id
1 'polypeptide(L)'
;EQMRELGCHRRVVSADEAVQIEPGLRHIRPSLAGATFTAEDESGDANLFTRELARVASESGVQFRMGCHITRIHQTGGSIDHVEITNEEGRYERVQGDAYVLSAGSFSPLLAQPLGISLPIYPAKGYSVTLPVRDASAAYEVSLTDDEFKLVFSRYTSADGDRLRIAGTAELNGYERGLNRV
;
A
#
# COMPACT_ATOMS: atom_id res chain seq x y z
N GLU A 1 -23.75 -8.98 12.47
CA GLU A 1 -24.86 -9.48 11.61
C GLU A 1 -24.77 -8.90 10.21
N GLN A 2 -24.77 -7.57 10.04
CA GLN A 2 -24.65 -6.90 8.72
C GLN A 2 -23.40 -7.30 7.89
N MET A 3 -22.25 -7.52 8.54
CA MET A 3 -21.03 -7.94 7.83
C MET A 3 -21.14 -9.34 7.22
N ARG A 4 -21.87 -10.25 7.89
CA ARG A 4 -22.11 -11.61 7.36
C ARG A 4 -23.05 -11.61 6.17
N GLU A 5 -24.06 -10.75 6.17
CA GLU A 5 -24.99 -10.58 5.04
C GLU A 5 -24.27 -10.06 3.78
N LEU A 6 -23.15 -9.34 3.97
CA LEU A 6 -22.27 -8.86 2.92
C LEU A 6 -21.14 -9.85 2.55
N GLY A 7 -21.20 -11.09 3.07
CA GLY A 7 -20.19 -12.13 2.77
C GLY A 7 -18.91 -12.06 3.60
N CYS A 8 -18.83 -11.19 4.63
CA CYS A 8 -17.67 -11.13 5.53
C CYS A 8 -17.94 -11.97 6.78
N HIS A 9 -17.28 -13.12 6.88
CA HIS A 9 -17.45 -14.08 7.98
C HIS A 9 -16.63 -13.75 9.23
N ARG A 10 -16.58 -12.47 9.60
CA ARG A 10 -15.88 -12.00 10.79
C ARG A 10 -16.62 -12.44 12.07
N ARG A 11 -15.88 -12.94 13.04
CA ARG A 11 -16.40 -13.34 14.36
C ARG A 11 -15.54 -12.78 15.50
N VAL A 12 -16.17 -12.58 16.64
CA VAL A 12 -15.47 -12.21 17.88
C VAL A 12 -14.93 -13.49 18.50
N VAL A 13 -13.68 -13.44 18.95
CA VAL A 13 -12.99 -14.54 19.64
C VAL A 13 -12.53 -14.08 21.02
N SER A 14 -12.51 -14.99 21.98
CA SER A 14 -11.94 -14.74 23.29
C SER A 14 -10.42 -14.61 23.21
N ALA A 15 -9.79 -14.07 24.26
CA ALA A 15 -8.34 -14.00 24.33
C ALA A 15 -7.66 -15.39 24.30
N ASP A 16 -8.29 -16.42 24.89
CA ASP A 16 -7.77 -17.78 24.85
C ASP A 16 -7.86 -18.38 23.45
N GLU A 17 -8.96 -18.15 22.75
CA GLU A 17 -9.13 -18.59 21.38
C GLU A 17 -8.17 -17.85 20.43
N ALA A 18 -7.94 -16.55 20.64
CA ALA A 18 -6.97 -15.78 19.86
C ALA A 18 -5.56 -16.37 20.01
N VAL A 19 -5.14 -16.77 21.21
CA VAL A 19 -3.85 -17.46 21.46
C VAL A 19 -3.81 -18.85 20.85
N GLN A 20 -4.95 -19.54 20.72
CA GLN A 20 -4.98 -20.83 20.00
C GLN A 20 -4.80 -20.64 18.48
N ILE A 21 -5.38 -19.57 17.91
CA ILE A 21 -5.24 -19.22 16.49
C ILE A 21 -3.81 -18.74 16.20
N GLU A 22 -3.28 -17.87 17.06
CA GLU A 22 -1.95 -17.29 16.94
C GLU A 22 -1.17 -17.45 18.27
N PRO A 23 -0.36 -18.52 18.37
CA PRO A 23 0.40 -18.80 19.60
C PRO A 23 1.40 -17.70 20.01
N GLY A 24 1.84 -16.88 19.06
CA GLY A 24 2.70 -15.73 19.31
C GLY A 24 2.08 -14.69 20.24
N LEU A 25 0.76 -14.68 20.37
CA LEU A 25 0.03 -13.78 21.30
C LEU A 25 0.10 -14.21 22.76
N ARG A 26 0.70 -15.36 23.08
CA ARG A 26 0.77 -15.90 24.45
C ARG A 26 1.35 -14.92 25.47
N HIS A 27 2.35 -14.16 25.03
CA HIS A 27 3.03 -13.20 25.93
C HIS A 27 2.14 -12.06 26.39
N ILE A 28 1.21 -11.64 25.55
CA ILE A 28 0.28 -10.53 25.83
C ILE A 28 -1.11 -11.01 26.24
N ARG A 29 -1.31 -12.33 26.41
CA ARG A 29 -2.58 -12.94 26.80
C ARG A 29 -3.26 -12.24 27.99
N PRO A 30 -2.55 -11.88 29.08
CA PRO A 30 -3.17 -11.21 30.23
C PRO A 30 -3.74 -9.83 29.93
N SER A 31 -3.21 -9.14 28.91
CA SER A 31 -3.66 -7.80 28.49
C SER A 31 -4.69 -7.86 27.36
N LEU A 32 -4.94 -9.05 26.80
CA LEU A 32 -5.82 -9.23 25.66
C LEU A 32 -7.27 -9.36 26.14
N ALA A 33 -8.15 -8.45 25.76
CA ALA A 33 -9.57 -8.55 26.04
C ALA A 33 -10.27 -9.58 25.12
N GLY A 34 -9.81 -9.71 23.88
CA GLY A 34 -10.33 -10.56 22.83
C GLY A 34 -9.87 -10.05 21.48
N ALA A 35 -10.38 -10.65 20.42
CA ALA A 35 -10.09 -10.22 19.05
C ALA A 35 -11.29 -10.41 18.13
N THR A 36 -11.20 -9.88 16.92
CA THR A 36 -12.03 -10.28 15.79
C THR A 36 -11.19 -11.11 14.82
N PHE A 37 -11.76 -12.18 14.32
CA PHE A 37 -11.08 -13.11 13.42
C PHE A 37 -11.90 -13.30 12.14
N THR A 38 -11.22 -13.28 11.01
CA THR A 38 -11.75 -13.58 9.68
C THR A 38 -10.84 -14.61 9.04
N ALA A 39 -11.36 -15.83 8.82
CA ALA A 39 -10.54 -16.93 8.33
C ALA A 39 -10.14 -16.79 6.86
N GLU A 40 -10.91 -16.04 6.10
CA GLU A 40 -10.72 -15.79 4.67
C GLU A 40 -9.82 -14.58 4.35
N ASP A 41 -9.39 -13.83 5.38
CA ASP A 41 -8.48 -12.70 5.19
C ASP A 41 -7.10 -13.22 4.77
N GLU A 42 -6.52 -12.58 3.77
CA GLU A 42 -5.22 -12.94 3.21
C GLU A 42 -4.25 -11.76 3.26
N SER A 43 -2.97 -12.06 3.23
CA SER A 43 -1.89 -11.08 3.13
C SER A 43 -1.15 -11.24 1.82
N GLY A 44 -0.88 -10.13 1.15
CA GLY A 44 -0.13 -10.11 -0.09
C GLY A 44 1.03 -9.11 -0.07
N ASP A 45 2.14 -9.47 -0.70
CA ASP A 45 3.25 -8.55 -0.93
C ASP A 45 2.92 -7.65 -2.13
N ALA A 46 2.43 -6.44 -1.84
CA ALA A 46 2.03 -5.47 -2.86
C ALA A 46 3.19 -5.06 -3.78
N ASN A 47 4.45 -5.07 -3.28
CA ASN A 47 5.62 -4.77 -4.10
C ASN A 47 5.87 -5.88 -5.12
N LEU A 48 5.88 -7.13 -4.66
CA LEU A 48 6.04 -8.29 -5.54
C LEU A 48 4.91 -8.36 -6.56
N PHE A 49 3.66 -8.21 -6.13
CA PHE A 49 2.50 -8.19 -7.04
C PHE A 49 2.64 -7.12 -8.13
N THR A 50 3.00 -5.89 -7.76
CA THR A 50 3.14 -4.78 -8.71
C THR A 50 4.26 -5.04 -9.71
N ARG A 51 5.39 -5.59 -9.26
CA ARG A 51 6.52 -5.94 -10.14
C ARG A 51 6.16 -7.02 -11.14
N GLU A 52 5.50 -8.09 -10.67
CA GLU A 52 5.08 -9.18 -11.54
C GLU A 52 3.99 -8.76 -12.52
N LEU A 53 3.05 -7.91 -12.08
CA LEU A 53 2.05 -7.34 -12.97
C LEU A 53 2.70 -6.46 -14.06
N ALA A 54 3.70 -5.66 -13.70
CA ALA A 54 4.45 -4.86 -14.67
C ALA A 54 5.21 -5.74 -15.67
N ARG A 55 5.80 -6.86 -15.22
CA ARG A 55 6.45 -7.84 -16.10
C ARG A 55 5.47 -8.41 -17.11
N VAL A 56 4.32 -8.92 -16.65
CA VAL A 56 3.27 -9.49 -17.52
C VAL A 56 2.72 -8.44 -18.50
N ALA A 57 2.50 -7.23 -18.03
CA ALA A 57 2.05 -6.12 -18.88
C ALA A 57 3.09 -5.79 -19.96
N SER A 58 4.38 -5.78 -19.63
CA SER A 58 5.47 -5.57 -20.58
C SER A 58 5.52 -6.65 -21.64
N GLU A 59 5.35 -7.91 -21.26
CA GLU A 59 5.25 -9.06 -22.20
C GLU A 59 4.04 -8.94 -23.13
N SER A 60 3.00 -8.24 -22.68
CA SER A 60 1.78 -7.94 -23.47
C SER A 60 1.93 -6.67 -24.33
N GLY A 61 3.11 -6.06 -24.38
CA GLY A 61 3.41 -4.90 -25.23
C GLY A 61 3.28 -3.53 -24.54
N VAL A 62 3.02 -3.48 -23.23
CA VAL A 62 3.01 -2.21 -22.49
C VAL A 62 4.43 -1.68 -22.36
N GLN A 63 4.62 -0.41 -22.74
CA GLN A 63 5.91 0.27 -22.62
C GLN A 63 5.98 1.05 -21.29
N PHE A 64 6.94 0.71 -20.46
CA PHE A 64 7.24 1.42 -19.22
C PHE A 64 8.36 2.43 -19.42
N ARG A 65 8.16 3.65 -18.96
CA ARG A 65 9.17 4.72 -18.96
C ARG A 65 9.50 5.06 -17.51
N MET A 66 10.44 4.32 -16.97
CA MET A 66 10.94 4.54 -15.61
C MET A 66 11.90 5.75 -15.55
N GLY A 67 12.07 6.34 -14.36
CA GLY A 67 12.97 7.49 -14.19
C GLY A 67 12.48 8.77 -14.86
N CYS A 68 11.20 8.86 -15.24
CA CYS A 68 10.61 10.04 -15.85
C CYS A 68 9.75 10.81 -14.86
N HIS A 69 9.85 12.13 -14.87
CA HIS A 69 8.97 13.04 -14.16
C HIS A 69 7.98 13.67 -15.11
N ILE A 70 6.69 13.59 -14.79
CA ILE A 70 5.64 14.34 -15.50
C ILE A 70 5.72 15.78 -15.01
N THR A 71 6.08 16.70 -15.89
CA THR A 71 6.24 18.10 -15.55
C THR A 71 4.97 18.89 -15.82
N ARG A 72 4.22 18.51 -16.86
CA ARG A 72 2.99 19.21 -17.22
C ARG A 72 2.08 18.36 -18.11
N ILE A 73 0.78 18.59 -17.98
CA ILE A 73 -0.24 18.11 -18.89
C ILE A 73 -0.75 19.33 -19.67
N HIS A 74 -0.65 19.30 -20.98
CA HIS A 74 -1.08 20.38 -21.87
C HIS A 74 -2.46 20.09 -22.43
N GLN A 75 -3.32 21.10 -22.44
CA GLN A 75 -4.63 21.03 -23.00
C GLN A 75 -4.86 22.13 -24.06
N THR A 76 -5.60 21.80 -25.09
CA THR A 76 -6.03 22.71 -26.14
C THR A 76 -7.48 22.42 -26.48
N GLY A 77 -8.34 23.45 -26.46
CA GLY A 77 -9.75 23.29 -26.81
C GLY A 77 -10.54 22.31 -25.93
N GLY A 78 -10.14 22.11 -24.65
CA GLY A 78 -10.81 21.21 -23.71
C GLY A 78 -10.36 19.74 -23.80
N SER A 79 -9.40 19.42 -24.66
CA SER A 79 -8.81 18.09 -24.78
C SER A 79 -7.32 18.12 -24.41
N ILE A 80 -6.82 16.99 -23.89
CA ILE A 80 -5.37 16.85 -23.64
C ILE A 80 -4.65 16.74 -24.99
N ASP A 81 -3.67 17.61 -25.19
CA ASP A 81 -2.83 17.63 -26.39
C ASP A 81 -1.62 16.71 -26.23
N HIS A 82 -0.88 16.88 -25.14
CA HIS A 82 0.26 16.05 -24.80
C HIS A 82 0.62 16.12 -23.31
N VAL A 83 1.42 15.16 -22.88
CA VAL A 83 2.07 15.17 -21.57
C VAL A 83 3.55 15.48 -21.75
N GLU A 84 4.05 16.42 -20.99
CA GLU A 84 5.47 16.78 -20.96
C GLU A 84 6.17 16.02 -19.85
N ILE A 85 7.23 15.32 -20.20
CA ILE A 85 8.03 14.55 -19.27
C ILE A 85 9.50 15.00 -19.31
N THR A 86 10.20 14.79 -18.20
CA THR A 86 11.65 14.98 -18.10
C THR A 86 12.27 13.70 -17.58
N ASN A 87 13.29 13.19 -18.25
CA ASN A 87 14.05 12.03 -17.81
C ASN A 87 15.13 12.42 -16.76
N GLU A 88 15.85 11.43 -16.22
CA GLU A 88 16.91 11.65 -15.22
C GLU A 88 18.07 12.52 -15.74
N GLU A 89 18.27 12.58 -17.06
CA GLU A 89 19.29 13.42 -17.69
C GLU A 89 18.80 14.86 -17.93
N GLY A 90 17.58 15.19 -17.52
CA GLY A 90 16.98 16.51 -17.70
C GLY A 90 16.47 16.79 -19.12
N ARG A 91 16.36 15.77 -19.96
CA ARG A 91 15.82 15.93 -21.33
C ARG A 91 14.31 15.98 -21.29
N TYR A 92 13.75 16.96 -21.99
CA TYR A 92 12.32 17.12 -22.18
C TYR A 92 11.83 16.30 -23.36
N GLU A 93 10.68 15.66 -23.17
CA GLU A 93 9.98 14.93 -24.21
C GLU A 93 8.46 15.21 -24.12
N ARG A 94 7.80 15.25 -25.28
CA ARG A 94 6.35 15.31 -25.40
C ARG A 94 5.81 13.93 -25.73
N VAL A 95 4.87 13.47 -24.92
CA VAL A 95 4.21 12.18 -25.11
C VAL A 95 2.76 12.44 -25.51
N GLN A 96 2.38 11.91 -26.67
CA GLN A 96 1.02 11.98 -27.17
C GLN A 96 0.35 10.61 -27.12
N GLY A 97 -0.96 10.60 -26.99
CA GLY A 97 -1.79 9.40 -27.01
C GLY A 97 -3.24 9.74 -27.34
N ASP A 98 -4.00 8.73 -27.70
CA ASP A 98 -5.42 8.86 -28.01
C ASP A 98 -6.28 9.05 -26.76
N ALA A 99 -5.78 8.57 -25.60
CA ALA A 99 -6.40 8.75 -24.29
C ALA A 99 -5.33 8.80 -23.19
N TYR A 100 -5.67 9.45 -22.08
CA TYR A 100 -4.78 9.64 -20.95
C TYR A 100 -5.45 9.21 -19.65
N VAL A 101 -4.75 8.45 -18.85
CA VAL A 101 -5.21 8.00 -17.53
C VAL A 101 -4.26 8.55 -16.45
N LEU A 102 -4.79 9.38 -15.55
CA LEU A 102 -4.04 9.92 -14.43
C LEU A 102 -4.12 8.96 -13.23
N SER A 103 -3.04 8.24 -12.96
CA SER A 103 -2.94 7.24 -11.89
C SER A 103 -1.75 7.54 -10.96
N ALA A 104 -1.50 8.82 -10.66
CA ALA A 104 -0.35 9.26 -9.86
C ALA A 104 -0.60 9.22 -8.34
N GLY A 105 -1.65 8.52 -7.88
CA GLY A 105 -1.99 8.39 -6.45
C GLY A 105 -2.15 9.75 -5.78
N SER A 106 -1.47 9.95 -4.65
CA SER A 106 -1.51 11.22 -3.91
C SER A 106 -0.91 12.41 -4.66
N PHE A 107 -0.16 12.20 -5.73
CA PHE A 107 0.36 13.27 -6.59
C PHE A 107 -0.60 13.69 -7.71
N SER A 108 -1.70 12.95 -7.92
CA SER A 108 -2.70 13.28 -8.94
C SER A 108 -3.26 14.71 -8.80
N PRO A 109 -3.57 15.23 -7.60
CA PRO A 109 -4.04 16.61 -7.45
C PRO A 109 -3.08 17.66 -8.01
N LEU A 110 -1.77 17.46 -7.88
CA LEU A 110 -0.76 18.40 -8.37
C LEU A 110 -0.75 18.50 -9.89
N LEU A 111 -1.07 17.41 -10.58
CA LEU A 111 -1.15 17.37 -12.04
C LEU A 111 -2.52 17.79 -12.58
N ALA A 112 -3.58 17.57 -11.82
CA ALA A 112 -4.95 17.89 -12.21
C ALA A 112 -5.31 19.36 -11.98
N GLN A 113 -4.79 19.97 -10.91
CA GLN A 113 -5.11 21.36 -10.53
C GLN A 113 -4.82 22.38 -11.64
N PRO A 114 -3.71 22.33 -12.39
CA PRO A 114 -3.47 23.25 -13.50
C PRO A 114 -4.47 23.13 -14.65
N LEU A 115 -5.20 22.00 -14.72
CA LEU A 115 -6.27 21.76 -15.69
C LEU A 115 -7.64 22.23 -15.18
N GLY A 116 -7.70 22.86 -13.99
CA GLY A 116 -8.95 23.27 -13.35
C GLY A 116 -9.71 22.13 -12.66
N ILE A 117 -9.11 20.94 -12.50
CA ILE A 117 -9.73 19.80 -11.88
C ILE A 117 -9.28 19.71 -10.41
N SER A 118 -10.25 19.78 -9.49
CA SER A 118 -10.01 19.58 -8.07
C SER A 118 -10.26 18.13 -7.68
N LEU A 119 -9.25 17.47 -7.11
CA LEU A 119 -9.34 16.11 -6.59
C LEU A 119 -9.21 16.14 -5.06
N PRO A 120 -10.19 15.59 -4.31
CA PRO A 120 -10.17 15.57 -2.85
C PRO A 120 -9.25 14.46 -2.32
N ILE A 121 -7.99 14.47 -2.72
CA ILE A 121 -6.98 13.49 -2.32
C ILE A 121 -5.92 14.23 -1.51
N TYR A 122 -5.72 13.78 -0.27
CA TYR A 122 -4.68 14.29 0.62
C TYR A 122 -3.68 13.17 0.92
N PRO A 123 -2.36 13.42 0.84
CA PRO A 123 -1.36 12.42 1.11
C PRO A 123 -1.32 12.09 2.61
N ALA A 124 -1.39 10.80 2.93
CA ALA A 124 -1.14 10.27 4.25
C ALA A 124 0.17 9.48 4.21
N LYS A 125 1.12 9.83 5.08
CA LYS A 125 2.40 9.15 5.18
C LYS A 125 2.34 8.08 6.27
N GLY A 126 2.54 6.83 5.90
CA GLY A 126 2.66 5.70 6.82
C GLY A 126 4.12 5.31 7.01
N TYR A 127 4.38 4.62 8.11
CA TYR A 127 5.69 4.07 8.42
C TYR A 127 5.63 2.55 8.45
N SER A 128 6.69 1.89 8.02
CA SER A 128 6.81 0.45 8.14
C SER A 128 8.27 0.02 8.31
N VAL A 129 8.46 -1.08 8.99
CA VAL A 129 9.74 -1.80 9.07
C VAL A 129 9.52 -3.23 8.59
N THR A 130 10.50 -3.77 7.87
CA THR A 130 10.50 -5.16 7.43
C THR A 130 11.73 -5.86 7.99
N LEU A 131 11.52 -6.93 8.71
CA LEU A 131 12.54 -7.70 9.39
C LEU A 131 12.62 -9.11 8.81
N PRO A 132 13.81 -9.69 8.64
CA PRO A 132 13.93 -11.10 8.30
C PRO A 132 13.47 -11.96 9.48
N VAL A 133 12.67 -12.98 9.24
CA VAL A 133 12.26 -13.97 10.23
C VAL A 133 13.37 -15.00 10.35
N ARG A 134 14.10 -14.95 11.46
CA ARG A 134 15.18 -15.90 11.74
C ARG A 134 14.70 -17.16 12.47
N ASP A 135 13.64 -17.01 13.23
CA ASP A 135 12.96 -18.07 13.96
C ASP A 135 11.48 -18.02 13.63
N ALA A 136 11.01 -19.01 12.91
CA ALA A 136 9.62 -19.09 12.47
C ALA A 136 8.64 -19.18 13.64
N SER A 137 9.06 -19.76 14.77
CA SER A 137 8.22 -19.90 15.97
C SER A 137 8.06 -18.60 16.76
N ALA A 138 8.93 -17.61 16.51
CA ALA A 138 8.90 -16.31 17.16
C ALA A 138 8.17 -15.22 16.34
N ALA A 139 7.73 -15.57 15.13
CA ALA A 139 7.01 -14.63 14.27
C ALA A 139 5.54 -15.06 14.13
N TYR A 140 4.66 -14.09 14.04
CA TYR A 140 3.24 -14.34 13.81
C TYR A 140 3.00 -15.07 12.49
N GLU A 141 2.10 -16.05 12.48
CA GLU A 141 1.68 -16.77 11.28
C GLU A 141 0.49 -16.10 10.60
N VAL A 142 -0.42 -15.52 11.39
CA VAL A 142 -1.57 -14.78 10.89
C VAL A 142 -1.28 -13.27 10.86
N SER A 143 -1.94 -12.56 9.95
CA SER A 143 -1.91 -11.10 9.98
C SER A 143 -2.65 -10.57 11.19
N LEU A 144 -2.02 -9.66 11.91
CA LEU A 144 -2.57 -9.05 13.11
C LEU A 144 -2.72 -7.54 12.93
N THR A 145 -3.81 -7.01 13.46
CA THR A 145 -3.99 -5.58 13.65
C THR A 145 -4.12 -5.30 15.14
N ASP A 146 -3.22 -4.48 15.65
CA ASP A 146 -3.29 -3.93 17.00
C ASP A 146 -4.04 -2.60 16.95
N ASP A 147 -5.23 -2.58 17.54
CA ASP A 147 -6.10 -1.39 17.52
C ASP A 147 -5.66 -0.32 18.51
N GLU A 148 -4.94 -0.68 19.57
CA GLU A 148 -4.43 0.27 20.55
C GLU A 148 -3.27 1.09 19.97
N PHE A 149 -2.26 0.43 19.40
CA PHE A 149 -1.08 1.07 18.83
C PHE A 149 -1.20 1.39 17.34
N LYS A 150 -2.32 0.98 16.69
CA LYS A 150 -2.55 1.17 15.25
C LYS A 150 -1.45 0.55 14.38
N LEU A 151 -1.03 -0.65 14.77
CA LEU A 151 0.00 -1.42 14.07
C LEU A 151 -0.63 -2.61 13.34
N VAL A 152 -0.07 -2.92 12.18
CA VAL A 152 -0.41 -4.09 11.38
C VAL A 152 0.85 -4.94 11.20
N PHE A 153 0.71 -6.23 11.50
CA PHE A 153 1.78 -7.21 11.35
C PHE A 153 1.40 -8.18 10.22
N SER A 154 2.29 -8.35 9.26
CA SER A 154 2.09 -9.27 8.13
C SER A 154 3.36 -10.06 7.86
N ARG A 155 3.24 -11.39 7.81
CA ARG A 155 4.33 -12.27 7.43
C ARG A 155 4.24 -12.59 5.94
N TYR A 156 5.35 -12.48 5.25
CA TYR A 156 5.50 -12.82 3.84
C TYR A 156 6.48 -13.96 3.70
N THR A 157 6.03 -15.04 3.09
CA THR A 157 6.86 -16.22 2.77
C THR A 157 7.37 -16.08 1.33
N SER A 158 8.66 -16.24 1.14
CA SER A 158 9.30 -16.22 -0.17
C SER A 158 10.44 -17.25 -0.26
N ALA A 159 10.89 -17.50 -1.48
CA ALA A 159 12.03 -18.40 -1.71
C ALA A 159 13.33 -17.90 -1.02
N ASP A 160 13.47 -16.60 -0.81
CA ASP A 160 14.63 -15.98 -0.15
C ASP A 160 14.48 -15.92 1.38
N GLY A 161 13.45 -16.55 1.93
CA GLY A 161 13.14 -16.58 3.35
C GLY A 161 11.96 -15.70 3.75
N ASP A 162 11.47 -15.94 4.96
CA ASP A 162 10.33 -15.24 5.51
C ASP A 162 10.70 -13.87 6.03
N ARG A 163 9.77 -12.92 5.89
CA ARG A 163 9.89 -11.56 6.38
C ARG A 163 8.63 -11.18 7.17
N LEU A 164 8.83 -10.50 8.28
CA LEU A 164 7.75 -9.87 9.04
C LEU A 164 7.75 -8.37 8.75
N ARG A 165 6.66 -7.86 8.23
CA ARG A 165 6.43 -6.43 8.07
C ARG A 165 5.54 -5.93 9.19
N ILE A 166 6.00 -4.87 9.84
CA ILE A 166 5.24 -4.11 10.83
C ILE A 166 4.99 -2.75 10.22
N ALA A 167 3.73 -2.39 10.05
CA ALA A 167 3.33 -1.11 9.48
C ALA A 167 2.31 -0.44 10.38
N GLY A 168 2.30 0.87 10.40
CA GLY A 168 1.31 1.61 11.17
C GLY A 168 1.52 3.10 11.11
N THR A 169 0.77 3.80 11.93
CA THR A 169 0.69 5.24 12.00
C THR A 169 0.23 5.89 10.69
N ALA A 170 -0.32 7.07 10.80
CA ALA A 170 -0.66 7.91 9.66
C ALA A 170 -0.29 9.35 10.02
N GLU A 171 0.64 9.91 9.28
CA GLU A 171 1.05 11.30 9.43
C GLU A 171 0.44 12.14 8.31
N LEU A 172 -0.33 13.16 8.68
CA LEU A 172 -0.97 14.09 7.77
C LEU A 172 -0.14 15.38 7.68
N ASN A 173 0.97 15.31 6.95
CA ASN A 173 1.94 16.40 6.80
C ASN A 173 2.16 16.78 5.32
N GLY A 174 1.11 16.72 4.51
CA GLY A 174 1.18 17.03 3.09
C GLY A 174 2.22 16.18 2.38
N TYR A 175 2.99 16.80 1.49
CA TYR A 175 4.02 16.13 0.67
C TYR A 175 5.41 16.09 1.33
N GLU A 176 5.53 16.45 2.61
CA GLU A 176 6.80 16.40 3.34
C GLU A 176 7.28 14.94 3.47
N ARG A 177 8.51 14.66 2.96
CA ARG A 177 9.08 13.31 2.92
C ARG A 177 10.01 13.00 4.08
N GLY A 178 10.42 14.01 4.83
CA GLY A 178 11.29 13.83 5.99
C GLY A 178 10.68 12.94 7.06
N LEU A 179 11.51 12.21 7.79
CA LEU A 179 11.06 11.49 8.98
C LEU A 179 10.77 12.51 10.07
N ASN A 180 9.56 12.48 10.60
CA ASN A 180 9.22 13.27 11.76
C ASN A 180 9.79 12.56 13.00
N ARG A 181 10.69 13.23 13.71
CA ARG A 181 11.20 12.76 15.00
C ARG A 181 10.34 13.38 16.08
N VAL A 182 9.40 12.59 16.59
CA VAL A 182 8.63 12.94 17.78
C VAL A 182 9.47 12.61 19.01
#